data_455f0e64615e594a3256b8e2cf23d557
#
_entry.id   455f0e64615e594a3256b8e2cf23d557
#
_cell.length_a   1.000
_cell.length_b   1.000
_cell.length_c   1.000
_cell.angle_alpha   90.00
_cell.angle_beta   90.00
_cell.angle_gamma   90.00
#
_symmetry.space_group_name_H-M   'P 1'
#
loop_
_entity.id
_entity.type
_entity.pdbx_description
1 polymer ?
#
loop_
_entity_poly.entity_id
_entity_poly.type
_entity_poly.pdbx_seq_one_letter_code
_entity_poly.pdbx_strand_id
1 'polypeptide(L)'
;MCATFAKTITEADIVLFAAVSGDNNAIHINEEFAAGTIFKGRIAHGMLSASVISAAIANKLPGPGSIYVSQSLRFRAPVRADDTVRAIVTVKEMIPVRFRVLLATVCTVGGLVVIEGEALVALPAPSPAEYLSPVVFEKEPALA
;
A
#
# COMPACT_ATOMS: atom_id res chain seq x y z
N MET A 1 -1.88 -15.91 10.86
CA MET A 1 -1.13 -16.06 9.61
C MET A 1 -0.62 -14.68 9.20
N CYS A 2 0.66 -14.57 8.88
CA CYS A 2 1.25 -13.31 8.46
C CYS A 2 2.31 -13.55 7.38
N ALA A 3 2.60 -12.52 6.59
CA ALA A 3 3.68 -12.54 5.60
C ALA A 3 4.37 -11.18 5.53
N THR A 4 5.59 -11.20 5.03
CA THR A 4 6.39 -9.98 4.87
C THR A 4 6.98 -9.88 3.47
N PHE A 5 7.12 -8.66 3.00
CA PHE A 5 7.83 -8.32 1.78
C PHE A 5 8.63 -7.05 2.01
N ALA A 6 9.85 -6.99 1.52
CA ALA A 6 10.71 -5.82 1.70
C ALA A 6 11.22 -5.32 0.34
N LYS A 7 11.28 -4.01 0.21
CA LYS A 7 11.78 -3.32 -0.98
C LYS A 7 12.60 -2.11 -0.56
N THR A 8 13.81 -1.99 -1.06
CA THR A 8 14.58 -0.75 -0.95
C THR A 8 14.04 0.26 -1.95
N ILE A 9 13.63 1.42 -1.45
CA ILE A 9 13.14 2.53 -2.28
C ILE A 9 14.36 3.27 -2.84
N THR A 10 14.56 3.15 -4.13
CA THR A 10 15.69 3.80 -4.81
C THR A 10 15.32 5.19 -5.32
N GLU A 11 16.32 6.00 -5.64
CA GLU A 11 16.13 7.28 -6.34
C GLU A 11 15.38 7.08 -7.66
N ALA A 12 15.72 6.05 -8.42
CA ALA A 12 15.04 5.70 -9.65
C ALA A 12 13.56 5.37 -9.43
N ASP A 13 13.22 4.68 -8.35
CA ASP A 13 11.82 4.36 -8.00
C ASP A 13 11.00 5.64 -7.79
N ILE A 14 11.56 6.63 -7.10
CA ILE A 14 10.89 7.92 -6.84
C ILE A 14 10.62 8.67 -8.15
N VAL A 15 11.61 8.74 -9.03
CA VAL A 15 11.46 9.39 -10.35
C VAL A 15 10.44 8.67 -11.21
N LEU A 16 10.49 7.35 -11.27
CA LEU A 16 9.53 6.52 -12.01
C LEU A 16 8.11 6.66 -11.47
N PHE A 17 7.95 6.70 -10.16
CA PHE A 17 6.65 6.87 -9.53
C PHE A 17 6.06 8.25 -9.83
N ALA A 18 6.87 9.30 -9.80
CA ALA A 18 6.45 10.64 -10.22
C ALA A 18 5.96 10.65 -11.68
N ALA A 19 6.67 9.95 -12.57
CA ALA A 19 6.28 9.84 -13.98
C ALA A 19 4.99 9.04 -14.18
N VAL A 20 4.86 7.90 -13.52
CA VAL A 20 3.70 6.99 -13.66
C VAL A 20 2.44 7.57 -13.04
N SER A 21 2.56 8.19 -11.86
CA SER A 21 1.41 8.74 -11.12
C SER A 21 1.04 10.17 -11.54
N GLY A 22 2.00 10.92 -12.09
CA GLY A 22 1.85 12.36 -12.31
C GLY A 22 2.08 13.21 -11.05
N ASP A 23 2.42 12.59 -9.91
CA ASP A 23 2.72 13.30 -8.66
C ASP A 23 4.13 13.89 -8.70
N ASN A 24 4.25 15.11 -9.23
CA ASN A 24 5.49 15.87 -9.38
C ASN A 24 5.68 16.87 -8.24
N ASN A 25 5.14 16.63 -7.06
CA ASN A 25 5.34 17.52 -5.92
C ASN A 25 6.84 17.73 -5.66
N ALA A 26 7.23 18.99 -5.57
CA ALA A 26 8.64 19.38 -5.40
C ALA A 26 9.31 18.71 -4.19
N ILE A 27 8.56 18.34 -3.16
CA ILE A 27 9.08 17.65 -1.99
C ILE A 27 9.70 16.28 -2.30
N HIS A 28 9.35 15.69 -3.44
CA HIS A 28 9.89 14.39 -3.87
C HIS A 28 11.03 14.53 -4.88
N ILE A 29 11.03 15.58 -5.70
CA ILE A 29 11.93 15.68 -6.84
C ILE A 29 12.88 16.88 -6.81
N ASN A 30 12.71 17.82 -5.90
CA ASN A 30 13.55 19.03 -5.79
C ASN A 30 14.18 19.10 -4.40
N GLU A 31 15.48 18.81 -4.34
CA GLU A 31 16.22 18.80 -3.07
C GLU A 31 16.30 20.18 -2.41
N GLU A 32 16.49 21.23 -3.19
CA GLU A 32 16.56 22.60 -2.67
C GLU A 32 15.23 23.01 -2.01
N PHE A 33 14.12 22.72 -2.68
CA PHE A 33 12.79 22.95 -2.12
C PHE A 33 12.58 22.13 -0.84
N ALA A 34 12.88 20.83 -0.90
CA ALA A 34 12.64 19.89 0.21
C ALA A 34 13.51 20.21 1.43
N ALA A 35 14.73 20.71 1.24
CA ALA A 35 15.63 21.12 2.32
C ALA A 35 15.03 22.27 3.17
N GLY A 36 14.18 23.08 2.58
CA GLY A 36 13.45 24.16 3.28
C GLY A 36 12.22 23.71 4.05
N THR A 37 11.82 22.45 3.93
CA THR A 37 10.66 21.88 4.63
C THR A 37 11.05 21.30 6.00
N ILE A 38 10.02 20.89 6.76
CA ILE A 38 10.22 20.19 8.04
C ILE A 38 10.99 18.87 7.88
N PHE A 39 10.99 18.28 6.68
CA PHE A 39 11.70 17.03 6.40
C PHE A 39 13.18 17.22 6.13
N LYS A 40 13.65 18.44 5.88
CA LYS A 40 15.06 18.77 5.65
C LYS A 40 15.73 18.03 4.48
N GLY A 41 14.96 17.58 3.51
CA GLY A 41 15.38 16.85 2.35
C GLY A 41 14.23 16.15 1.67
N ARG A 42 14.48 15.59 0.48
CA ARG A 42 13.44 14.89 -0.27
C ARG A 42 12.98 13.64 0.46
N ILE A 43 11.69 13.37 0.32
CA ILE A 43 11.04 12.15 0.81
C ILE A 43 10.41 11.39 -0.35
N ALA A 44 10.26 10.08 -0.20
CA ALA A 44 9.51 9.25 -1.13
C ALA A 44 8.01 9.58 -1.03
N HIS A 45 7.30 9.39 -2.14
CA HIS A 45 5.84 9.48 -2.13
C HIS A 45 5.26 8.47 -1.13
N GLY A 46 4.30 8.90 -0.33
CA GLY A 46 3.62 7.98 0.59
C GLY A 46 3.00 6.79 -0.15
N MET A 47 2.38 7.03 -1.30
CA MET A 47 1.77 5.97 -2.11
C MET A 47 2.80 5.04 -2.75
N LEU A 48 4.02 5.49 -3.05
CA LEU A 48 5.12 4.61 -3.47
C LEU A 48 5.48 3.64 -2.36
N SER A 49 5.68 4.12 -1.14
CA SER A 49 5.96 3.28 0.02
C SER A 49 4.80 2.33 0.32
N ALA A 50 3.56 2.80 0.20
CA ALA A 50 2.35 1.99 0.37
C ALA A 50 2.25 0.87 -0.69
N SER A 51 2.82 1.05 -1.88
CA SER A 51 2.81 0.02 -2.93
C SER A 51 3.52 -1.28 -2.51
N VAL A 52 4.40 -1.22 -1.52
CA VAL A 52 5.07 -2.40 -0.95
C VAL A 52 4.06 -3.31 -0.23
N ILE A 53 2.98 -2.74 0.33
CA ILE A 53 1.85 -3.51 0.86
C ILE A 53 1.18 -4.32 -0.27
N SER A 54 0.95 -3.68 -1.41
CA SER A 54 0.37 -4.35 -2.58
C SER A 54 1.23 -5.54 -3.03
N ALA A 55 2.55 -5.38 -3.05
CA ALA A 55 3.47 -6.47 -3.37
C ALA A 55 3.40 -7.61 -2.35
N ALA A 56 3.31 -7.30 -1.06
CA ALA A 56 3.16 -8.32 -0.01
C ALA A 56 1.87 -9.13 -0.18
N ILE A 57 0.77 -8.46 -0.48
CA ILE A 57 -0.54 -9.09 -0.71
C ILE A 57 -0.51 -9.95 -1.98
N ALA A 58 -0.07 -9.39 -3.09
CA ALA A 58 -0.12 -10.06 -4.40
C ALA A 58 0.83 -11.25 -4.50
N ASN A 59 2.00 -11.18 -3.85
CA ASN A 59 3.05 -12.17 -3.99
C ASN A 59 3.10 -13.18 -2.84
N LYS A 60 2.57 -12.83 -1.66
CA LYS A 60 2.76 -13.61 -0.43
C LYS A 60 1.46 -14.04 0.26
N LEU A 61 0.58 -13.10 0.61
CA LEU A 61 -0.60 -13.36 1.43
C LEU A 61 -1.74 -12.38 1.11
N PRO A 62 -2.83 -12.80 0.51
CA PRO A 62 -3.21 -14.16 0.08
C PRO A 62 -2.42 -14.71 -1.11
N GLY A 63 -1.71 -13.88 -1.86
CA GLY A 63 -0.89 -14.28 -2.98
C GLY A 63 -1.58 -14.11 -4.35
N PRO A 64 -1.07 -14.78 -5.40
CA PRO A 64 -1.54 -14.59 -6.76
C PRO A 64 -3.05 -14.77 -6.91
N GLY A 65 -3.67 -13.88 -7.69
CA GLY A 65 -5.12 -13.88 -7.94
C GLY A 65 -5.94 -13.09 -6.93
N SER A 66 -5.32 -12.61 -5.86
CA SER A 66 -6.01 -11.72 -4.90
C SER A 66 -6.28 -10.35 -5.53
N ILE A 67 -7.42 -9.76 -5.17
CA ILE A 67 -7.87 -8.49 -5.72
C ILE A 67 -8.12 -7.52 -4.57
N TYR A 68 -7.53 -6.33 -4.64
CA TYR A 68 -7.84 -5.28 -3.71
C TYR A 68 -9.31 -4.86 -3.78
N VAL A 69 -9.95 -4.77 -2.61
CA VAL A 69 -11.26 -4.15 -2.46
C VAL A 69 -11.11 -2.78 -1.84
N SER A 70 -10.34 -2.68 -0.76
CA SER A 70 -10.07 -1.41 -0.08
C SER A 70 -8.76 -1.44 0.68
N GLN A 71 -8.23 -0.26 0.94
CA GLN A 71 -7.03 -0.05 1.75
C GLN A 71 -7.17 1.27 2.52
N SER A 72 -7.05 1.21 3.83
CA SER A 72 -6.81 2.39 4.63
C SER A 72 -5.33 2.59 4.86
N LEU A 73 -4.89 3.83 4.91
CA LEU A 73 -3.49 4.19 5.12
C LEU A 73 -3.39 5.35 6.11
N ARG A 74 -2.45 5.23 7.02
CA ARG A 74 -2.03 6.31 7.89
C ARG A 74 -0.52 6.42 7.83
N PHE A 75 -0.02 7.57 7.39
CA PHE A 75 1.40 7.85 7.23
C PHE A 75 1.95 8.41 8.53
N ARG A 76 2.87 7.67 9.17
CA ARG A 76 3.43 7.98 10.49
C ARG A 76 4.78 8.68 10.43
N ALA A 77 5.59 8.33 9.44
CA ALA A 77 6.93 8.88 9.28
C ALA A 77 7.34 8.88 7.80
N PRO A 78 8.22 9.80 7.39
CA PRO A 78 8.70 9.85 6.01
C PRO A 78 9.62 8.67 5.69
N VAL A 79 9.63 8.31 4.40
CA VAL A 79 10.56 7.36 3.81
C VAL A 79 11.46 8.12 2.84
N ARG A 80 12.74 7.84 2.87
CA ARG A 80 13.74 8.48 2.00
C ARG A 80 14.30 7.49 0.98
N ALA A 81 14.95 8.02 -0.05
CA ALA A 81 15.73 7.19 -0.96
C ALA A 81 16.72 6.32 -0.16
N ASP A 82 16.90 5.09 -0.60
CA ASP A 82 17.73 4.05 0.01
C ASP A 82 17.20 3.43 1.31
N ASP A 83 16.08 3.92 1.83
CA ASP A 83 15.38 3.22 2.90
C ASP A 83 14.77 1.91 2.39
N THR A 84 14.87 0.87 3.20
CA THR A 84 14.20 -0.41 2.92
C THR A 84 12.87 -0.47 3.66
N VAL A 85 11.80 -0.43 2.91
CA VAL A 85 10.44 -0.57 3.44
C VAL A 85 10.10 -2.04 3.56
N ARG A 86 9.72 -2.47 4.76
CA ARG A 86 9.22 -3.81 5.03
C ARG A 86 7.72 -3.74 5.27
N ALA A 87 6.95 -4.34 4.38
CA ALA A 87 5.51 -4.51 4.57
C ALA A 87 5.24 -5.83 5.31
N ILE A 88 4.39 -5.75 6.32
CA ILE A 88 3.91 -6.87 7.11
C ILE A 88 2.41 -6.92 6.97
N VAL A 89 1.87 -8.03 6.47
CA VAL A 89 0.44 -8.26 6.33
C VAL A 89 0.03 -9.42 7.24
N THR A 90 -1.01 -9.21 8.03
CA THR A 90 -1.49 -10.18 9.02
C THR A 90 -2.99 -10.36 8.87
N VAL A 91 -3.45 -11.61 8.79
CA VAL A 91 -4.88 -11.92 8.73
C VAL A 91 -5.54 -11.49 10.04
N LYS A 92 -6.54 -10.61 9.94
CA LYS A 92 -7.41 -10.23 11.05
C LYS A 92 -8.70 -11.03 11.06
N GLU A 93 -9.31 -11.18 9.91
CA GLU A 93 -10.61 -11.82 9.79
C GLU A 93 -10.77 -12.48 8.42
N MET A 94 -11.33 -13.68 8.42
CA MET A 94 -11.79 -14.35 7.21
C MET A 94 -13.29 -14.10 7.05
N ILE A 95 -13.71 -13.72 5.83
CA ILE A 95 -15.11 -13.48 5.49
C ILE A 95 -15.54 -14.48 4.42
N PRO A 96 -15.86 -15.75 4.80
CA PRO A 96 -16.02 -16.84 3.83
C PRO A 96 -17.16 -16.62 2.85
N VAL A 97 -18.25 -16.02 3.31
CA VAL A 97 -19.48 -15.80 2.49
C VAL A 97 -19.19 -14.98 1.23
N ARG A 98 -18.19 -14.10 1.26
CA ARG A 98 -17.82 -13.22 0.14
C ARG A 98 -16.43 -13.53 -0.42
N PHE A 99 -15.79 -14.60 0.00
CA PHE A 99 -14.41 -14.94 -0.37
C PHE A 99 -13.47 -13.75 -0.14
N ARG A 100 -13.55 -13.13 1.03
CA ARG A 100 -12.72 -11.96 1.39
C ARG A 100 -11.92 -12.23 2.66
N VAL A 101 -10.85 -11.49 2.79
CA VAL A 101 -10.00 -11.47 3.98
C VAL A 101 -9.71 -10.01 4.36
N LEU A 102 -9.82 -9.71 5.64
CA LEU A 102 -9.37 -8.46 6.22
C LEU A 102 -7.96 -8.66 6.76
N LEU A 103 -7.05 -7.81 6.31
CA LEU A 103 -5.63 -7.85 6.67
C LEU A 103 -5.25 -6.58 7.45
N ALA A 104 -4.53 -6.72 8.54
CA ALA A 104 -3.76 -5.63 9.09
C ALA A 104 -2.50 -5.43 8.23
N THR A 105 -2.18 -4.19 7.91
CA THR A 105 -1.03 -3.84 7.07
C THR A 105 -0.15 -2.81 7.77
N VAL A 106 1.13 -3.12 7.89
CA VAL A 106 2.12 -2.24 8.52
C VAL A 106 3.35 -2.18 7.65
N CYS A 107 3.88 -0.98 7.45
CA CYS A 107 5.22 -0.80 6.86
C CYS A 107 6.18 -0.24 7.89
N THR A 108 7.38 -0.78 7.92
CA THR A 108 8.47 -0.31 8.79
C THR A 108 9.72 0.00 7.99
N VAL A 109 10.53 0.93 8.51
CA VAL A 109 11.90 1.20 8.08
C VAL A 109 12.77 1.15 9.32
N GLY A 110 13.75 0.24 9.35
CA GLY A 110 14.63 0.08 10.52
C GLY A 110 13.87 -0.19 11.82
N GLY A 111 12.72 -0.88 11.75
CA GLY A 111 11.86 -1.17 12.90
C GLY A 111 10.89 -0.03 13.28
N LEU A 112 11.04 1.17 12.69
CA LEU A 112 10.10 2.27 12.90
C LEU A 112 8.89 2.11 11.99
N VAL A 113 7.68 2.18 12.56
CA VAL A 113 6.44 2.17 11.77
C VAL A 113 6.33 3.46 10.96
N VAL A 114 6.25 3.33 9.63
CA VAL A 114 6.11 4.45 8.71
C VAL A 114 4.70 4.54 8.11
N ILE A 115 4.03 3.39 7.95
CA ILE A 115 2.65 3.31 7.48
C ILE A 115 1.92 2.24 8.26
N GLU A 116 0.65 2.47 8.56
CA GLU A 116 -0.25 1.46 9.11
C GLU A 116 -1.65 1.60 8.52
N GLY A 117 -2.40 0.51 8.50
CA GLY A 117 -3.76 0.49 8.01
C GLY A 117 -4.32 -0.92 7.89
N GLU A 118 -5.38 -1.04 7.11
CA GLU A 118 -6.08 -2.30 6.87
C GLU A 118 -6.43 -2.45 5.40
N ALA A 119 -6.34 -3.67 4.90
CA ALA A 119 -6.72 -4.03 3.54
C ALA A 119 -7.87 -5.04 3.56
N LEU A 120 -8.88 -4.79 2.76
CA LEU A 120 -9.88 -5.79 2.41
C LEU A 120 -9.51 -6.34 1.04
N VAL A 121 -9.39 -7.65 0.94
CA VAL A 121 -8.92 -8.34 -0.27
C VAL A 121 -9.88 -9.46 -0.63
N ALA A 122 -10.27 -9.52 -1.91
CA ALA A 122 -11.02 -10.64 -2.44
C ALA A 122 -10.07 -11.79 -2.80
N LEU A 123 -10.43 -12.99 -2.38
CA LEU A 123 -9.71 -14.22 -2.69
C LEU A 123 -10.16 -14.76 -4.06
N PRO A 124 -9.32 -15.53 -4.76
CA PRO A 124 -9.74 -16.23 -5.96
C PRO A 124 -10.95 -17.11 -5.64
N ALA A 125 -12.04 -16.91 -6.40
CA ALA A 125 -13.23 -17.72 -6.25
C ALA A 125 -13.00 -19.13 -6.85
N PRO A 126 -13.64 -20.19 -6.31
CA PRO A 126 -13.50 -21.55 -6.83
C PRO A 126 -14.01 -21.74 -8.26
N SER A 127 -14.86 -20.82 -8.74
CA SER A 127 -15.39 -20.88 -10.10
C SER A 127 -15.44 -19.49 -10.76
N PRO A 128 -15.33 -19.40 -12.10
CA PRO A 128 -15.45 -18.14 -12.82
C PRO A 128 -16.78 -17.41 -12.61
N ALA A 129 -17.87 -18.13 -12.36
CA ALA A 129 -19.19 -17.57 -12.13
C ALA A 129 -19.25 -16.72 -10.85
N GLU A 130 -18.47 -17.06 -9.83
CA GLU A 130 -18.40 -16.31 -8.56
C GLU A 130 -17.57 -15.04 -8.69
N TYR A 131 -16.63 -15.00 -9.64
CA TYR A 131 -15.85 -13.81 -9.98
C TYR A 131 -16.71 -12.75 -10.69
N LEU A 132 -17.71 -13.19 -11.44
CA LEU A 132 -18.56 -12.33 -12.26
C LEU A 132 -19.78 -11.79 -11.49
N SER A 133 -19.95 -12.16 -10.24
CA SER A 133 -20.94 -11.51 -9.37
C SER A 133 -20.60 -10.03 -9.29
N PRO A 134 -21.50 -9.13 -9.71
CA PRO A 134 -21.18 -7.70 -9.71
C PRO A 134 -20.79 -7.29 -8.31
N VAL A 135 -19.61 -6.65 -8.19
CA VAL A 135 -19.27 -5.92 -6.98
C VAL A 135 -20.29 -4.78 -6.91
N VAL A 136 -21.32 -4.98 -6.11
CA VAL A 136 -22.23 -3.88 -5.80
C VAL A 136 -21.43 -2.92 -4.94
N PHE A 137 -20.96 -1.86 -5.56
CA PHE A 137 -20.51 -0.70 -4.81
C PHE A 137 -21.75 -0.17 -4.10
N GLU A 138 -21.85 -0.41 -2.80
CA GLU A 138 -22.82 0.33 -2.01
C GLU A 138 -22.49 1.81 -2.26
N LYS A 139 -23.47 2.55 -2.80
CA LYS A 139 -23.32 3.99 -2.96
C LYS A 139 -22.99 4.53 -1.58
N GLU A 140 -21.86 5.23 -1.48
CA GLU A 140 -21.61 6.05 -0.30
C GLU A 140 -22.86 6.87 -0.01
N PRO A 141 -23.32 6.93 1.24
CA PRO A 141 -24.39 7.84 1.59
C PRO A 141 -23.94 9.24 1.17
N ALA A 142 -24.80 9.92 0.39
CA ALA A 142 -24.53 11.28 -0.04
C ALA A 142 -24.12 12.10 1.20
N LEU A 143 -22.92 12.67 1.15
CA LEU A 143 -22.50 13.66 2.14
C LEU A 143 -23.51 14.80 2.13
N ALA A 144 -24.27 14.88 3.19
CA ALA A 144 -25.19 15.98 3.41
C ALA A 144 -24.41 17.25 3.77
#